data_2019682e55da660fb2af594d07d5252a
#
_entry.id   2019682e55da660fb2af594d07d5252a
#
_cell.length_a   1.000
_cell.length_b   1.000
_cell.length_c   1.000
_cell.angle_alpha   90.00
_cell.angle_beta   90.00
_cell.angle_gamma   90.00
#
_symmetry.space_group_name_H-M   'P 1'
#
loop_
_entity.id
_entity.type
_entity.pdbx_description
1 polymer ?
#
loop_
_entity_poly.entity_id
_entity_poly.type
_entity_poly.pdbx_seq_one_letter_code
_entity_poly.pdbx_strand_id
1 'polypeptide(L)'
;MMKSGKIVLAVKDEYKLKHDRAVEVADNNLARAMENDDFRRITKELSSLNFDVVLKQAKKQDASDELQKIKLLAKERAATLKSMGMRESDFLPKFDCETCNDTGVLSGKFCDCFKKRYYEILCDYLGIGQIRNVTF
;
A
#
# COMPACT_ATOMS: atom_id res chain seq x y z
N MET A 1 -15.04 34.45 1.78
CA MET A 1 -13.65 33.97 1.73
C MET A 1 -13.56 32.59 2.35
N MET A 2 -12.92 31.65 1.67
CA MET A 2 -12.75 30.30 2.18
C MET A 2 -11.77 30.29 3.34
N LYS A 3 -12.18 29.76 4.50
CA LYS A 3 -11.30 29.67 5.66
C LYS A 3 -10.25 28.57 5.45
N SER A 4 -9.06 28.76 5.98
CA SER A 4 -7.97 27.79 5.87
C SER A 4 -8.36 26.39 6.37
N GLY A 5 -9.24 26.31 7.40
CA GLY A 5 -9.77 25.05 7.90
C GLY A 5 -10.57 24.28 6.87
N LYS A 6 -11.32 24.95 6.01
CA LYS A 6 -12.07 24.31 4.92
C LYS A 6 -11.15 23.75 3.86
N ILE A 7 -10.06 24.46 3.55
CA ILE A 7 -9.05 23.98 2.59
C ILE A 7 -8.37 22.73 3.15
N VAL A 8 -7.99 22.72 4.42
CA VAL A 8 -7.38 21.57 5.08
C VAL A 8 -8.31 20.36 4.99
N LEU A 9 -9.60 20.53 5.29
CA LEU A 9 -10.58 19.44 5.21
C LEU A 9 -10.71 18.92 3.78
N ALA A 10 -10.75 19.82 2.79
CA ALA A 10 -10.84 19.41 1.38
C ALA A 10 -9.62 18.57 0.97
N VAL A 11 -8.42 18.97 1.39
CA VAL A 11 -7.20 18.21 1.09
C VAL A 11 -7.21 16.87 1.82
N LYS A 12 -7.63 16.84 3.09
CA LYS A 12 -7.77 15.59 3.84
C LYS A 12 -8.71 14.61 3.15
N ASP A 13 -9.83 15.09 2.63
CA ASP A 13 -10.79 14.28 1.91
C ASP A 13 -10.18 13.71 0.61
N GLU A 14 -9.44 14.52 -0.15
CA GLU A 14 -8.73 14.06 -1.34
C GLU A 14 -7.73 12.95 -1.00
N TYR A 15 -6.98 13.13 0.08
CA TYR A 15 -5.96 12.15 0.49
C TYR A 15 -6.58 10.86 0.95
N LYS A 16 -7.65 10.93 1.74
CA LYS A 16 -8.37 9.75 2.16
C LYS A 16 -8.89 8.95 0.97
N LEU A 17 -9.45 9.65 -0.02
CA LEU A 17 -9.98 9.02 -1.23
C LEU A 17 -8.85 8.34 -2.03
N LYS A 18 -7.71 9.00 -2.20
CA LYS A 18 -6.54 8.43 -2.88
C LYS A 18 -6.02 7.20 -2.16
N HIS A 19 -5.86 7.30 -0.85
CA HIS A 19 -5.34 6.21 -0.02
C HIS A 19 -6.27 5.00 -0.11
N ASP A 20 -7.57 5.20 0.12
CA ASP A 20 -8.57 4.15 0.11
C ASP A 20 -8.66 3.48 -1.26
N ARG A 21 -8.56 4.28 -2.34
CA ARG A 21 -8.59 3.76 -3.70
C ARG A 21 -7.36 2.90 -4.00
N ALA A 22 -6.18 3.31 -3.56
CA ALA A 22 -4.95 2.53 -3.73
C ALA A 22 -5.05 1.19 -3.02
N VAL A 23 -5.55 1.18 -1.78
CA VAL A 23 -5.78 -0.05 -1.01
C VAL A 23 -6.81 -0.94 -1.70
N GLU A 24 -7.92 -0.37 -2.17
CA GLU A 24 -8.97 -1.12 -2.87
C GLU A 24 -8.45 -1.80 -4.13
N VAL A 25 -7.64 -1.11 -4.93
CA VAL A 25 -7.04 -1.70 -6.14
C VAL A 25 -6.15 -2.88 -5.77
N ALA A 26 -5.32 -2.74 -4.74
CA ALA A 26 -4.45 -3.82 -4.27
C ALA A 26 -5.27 -5.02 -3.78
N ASP A 27 -6.32 -4.78 -3.00
CA ASP A 27 -7.20 -5.82 -2.48
C ASP A 27 -7.95 -6.54 -3.61
N ASN A 28 -8.43 -5.80 -4.60
CA ASN A 28 -9.10 -6.39 -5.76
C ASN A 28 -8.16 -7.25 -6.59
N ASN A 29 -6.90 -6.85 -6.74
CA ASN A 29 -5.88 -7.63 -7.43
C ASN A 29 -5.62 -8.95 -6.69
N LEU A 30 -5.52 -8.89 -5.37
CA LEU A 30 -5.34 -10.10 -4.56
C LEU A 30 -6.55 -11.02 -4.67
N ALA A 31 -7.76 -10.48 -4.59
CA ALA A 31 -8.99 -11.27 -4.73
C ALA A 31 -9.04 -11.98 -6.08
N ARG A 32 -8.63 -11.31 -7.15
CA ARG A 32 -8.55 -11.90 -8.49
C ARG A 32 -7.53 -13.04 -8.54
N ALA A 33 -6.37 -12.83 -7.94
CA ALA A 33 -5.34 -13.87 -7.87
C ALA A 33 -5.83 -15.08 -7.09
N MET A 34 -6.59 -14.88 -6.03
CA MET A 34 -7.13 -15.96 -5.19
C MET A 34 -8.23 -16.77 -5.89
N GLU A 35 -8.71 -16.33 -7.03
CA GLU A 35 -9.60 -17.15 -7.87
C GLU A 35 -8.84 -18.29 -8.55
N ASN A 36 -7.52 -18.16 -8.71
CA ASN A 36 -6.68 -19.22 -9.24
C ASN A 36 -6.48 -20.29 -8.15
N ASP A 37 -6.84 -21.53 -8.46
CA ASP A 37 -6.81 -22.64 -7.50
C ASP A 37 -5.39 -22.91 -6.98
N ASP A 38 -4.39 -22.89 -7.86
CA ASP A 38 -3.00 -23.12 -7.49
C ASP A 38 -2.47 -22.01 -6.60
N PHE A 39 -2.75 -20.77 -6.94
CA PHE A 39 -2.33 -19.63 -6.14
C PHE A 39 -2.97 -19.67 -4.74
N ARG A 40 -4.26 -19.98 -4.68
CA ARG A 40 -4.98 -20.08 -3.41
C ARG A 40 -4.40 -21.19 -2.53
N ARG A 41 -4.14 -22.38 -3.11
CA ARG A 41 -3.53 -23.51 -2.40
C ARG A 41 -2.16 -23.14 -1.84
N ILE A 42 -1.30 -22.57 -2.70
CA ILE A 42 0.06 -22.16 -2.30
C ILE A 42 0.01 -21.13 -1.18
N THR A 43 -0.87 -20.15 -1.29
CA THR A 43 -1.03 -19.09 -0.27
C THR A 43 -1.43 -19.67 1.08
N LYS A 44 -2.38 -20.61 1.08
CA LYS A 44 -2.81 -21.28 2.32
C LYS A 44 -1.71 -22.13 2.93
N GLU A 45 -0.98 -22.87 2.12
CA GLU A 45 0.14 -23.70 2.59
C GLU A 45 1.26 -22.82 3.17
N LEU A 46 1.58 -21.71 2.50
CA LEU A 46 2.59 -20.75 3.00
C LEU A 46 2.18 -20.17 4.35
N SER A 47 0.93 -19.77 4.50
CA SER A 47 0.42 -19.24 5.78
C SER A 47 0.54 -20.27 6.89
N SER A 48 0.18 -21.52 6.61
CA SER A 48 0.27 -22.61 7.58
C SER A 48 1.72 -22.88 7.98
N LEU A 49 2.62 -22.95 7.00
CA LEU A 49 4.05 -23.18 7.26
C LEU A 49 4.69 -22.03 8.04
N ASN A 50 4.35 -20.79 7.70
CA ASN A 50 4.84 -19.62 8.45
C ASN A 50 4.40 -19.65 9.90
N PHE A 51 3.15 -20.06 10.14
CA PHE A 51 2.65 -20.22 11.50
C PHE A 51 3.41 -21.32 12.25
N ASP A 52 3.66 -22.46 11.59
CA ASP A 52 4.42 -23.57 12.18
C ASP A 52 5.85 -23.14 12.53
N VAL A 53 6.49 -22.35 11.67
CA VAL A 53 7.82 -21.80 11.93
C VAL A 53 7.81 -20.91 13.16
N VAL A 54 6.83 -20.02 13.27
CA VAL A 54 6.70 -19.13 14.43
C VAL A 54 6.53 -19.93 15.72
N LEU A 55 5.68 -20.98 15.70
CA LEU A 55 5.47 -21.85 16.86
C LEU A 55 6.74 -22.60 17.26
N LYS A 56 7.44 -23.17 16.27
CA LYS A 56 8.69 -23.89 16.54
C LYS A 56 9.79 -23.00 17.07
N GLN A 57 9.93 -21.80 16.51
CA GLN A 57 10.91 -20.82 16.99
C GLN A 57 10.60 -20.37 18.41
N ALA A 58 9.32 -20.18 18.75
CA ALA A 58 8.90 -19.82 20.10
C ALA A 58 9.23 -20.94 21.10
N LYS A 59 9.18 -22.20 20.67
CA LYS A 59 9.52 -23.38 21.48
C LYS A 59 10.99 -23.76 21.39
N LYS A 60 11.80 -22.97 20.70
CA LYS A 60 13.23 -23.24 20.42
C LYS A 60 13.46 -24.60 19.72
N GLN A 61 12.53 -24.99 18.86
CA GLN A 61 12.62 -26.19 18.05
C GLN A 61 13.18 -25.86 16.66
N ASP A 62 13.75 -26.86 16.00
CA ASP A 62 14.29 -26.72 14.65
C ASP A 62 13.15 -26.63 13.62
N ALA A 63 13.16 -25.57 12.82
CA ALA A 63 12.18 -25.33 11.77
C ALA A 63 12.79 -25.45 10.36
N SER A 64 13.94 -26.12 10.23
CA SER A 64 14.67 -26.22 8.94
C SER A 64 13.81 -26.81 7.83
N ASP A 65 13.04 -27.85 8.12
CA ASP A 65 12.20 -28.52 7.13
C ASP A 65 11.11 -27.59 6.62
N GLU A 66 10.46 -26.86 7.52
CA GLU A 66 9.41 -25.90 7.18
C GLU A 66 9.98 -24.75 6.36
N LEU A 67 11.13 -24.23 6.73
CA LEU A 67 11.80 -23.15 6.00
C LEU A 67 12.16 -23.58 4.57
N GLN A 68 12.59 -24.84 4.40
CA GLN A 68 12.90 -25.37 3.08
C GLN A 68 11.64 -25.49 2.21
N LYS A 69 10.54 -25.99 2.79
CA LYS A 69 9.25 -26.05 2.11
C LYS A 69 8.75 -24.68 1.70
N ILE A 70 8.92 -23.68 2.57
CA ILE A 70 8.56 -22.30 2.26
C ILE A 70 9.32 -21.79 1.05
N LYS A 71 10.62 -22.07 0.95
CA LYS A 71 11.43 -21.68 -0.22
C LYS A 71 10.91 -22.30 -1.51
N LEU A 72 10.56 -23.57 -1.48
CA LEU A 72 10.01 -24.28 -2.65
C LEU A 72 8.66 -23.71 -3.06
N LEU A 73 7.77 -23.47 -2.09
CA LEU A 73 6.46 -22.88 -2.33
C LEU A 73 6.56 -21.44 -2.82
N ALA A 74 7.54 -20.67 -2.33
CA ALA A 74 7.78 -19.32 -2.81
C ALA A 74 8.15 -19.29 -4.29
N LYS A 75 8.95 -20.25 -4.74
CA LYS A 75 9.30 -20.39 -6.17
C LYS A 75 8.06 -20.76 -6.98
N GLU A 76 7.28 -21.69 -6.50
CA GLU A 76 6.02 -22.11 -7.14
C GLU A 76 5.04 -20.94 -7.22
N ARG A 77 4.95 -20.15 -6.15
CA ARG A 77 4.12 -18.94 -6.12
C ARG A 77 4.55 -17.94 -7.19
N ALA A 78 5.86 -17.68 -7.30
CA ALA A 78 6.39 -16.76 -8.30
C ALA A 78 6.10 -17.24 -9.72
N ALA A 79 6.24 -18.53 -9.98
CA ALA A 79 5.93 -19.12 -11.28
C ALA A 79 4.44 -19.01 -11.61
N THR A 80 3.57 -19.24 -10.62
CA THR A 80 2.13 -19.11 -10.78
C THR A 80 1.71 -17.68 -11.08
N LEU A 81 2.27 -16.70 -10.36
CA LEU A 81 2.02 -15.29 -10.61
C LEU A 81 2.45 -14.89 -12.02
N LYS A 82 3.62 -15.35 -12.45
CA LYS A 82 4.11 -15.07 -13.78
C LYS A 82 3.17 -15.63 -14.85
N SER A 83 2.64 -16.82 -14.64
CA SER A 83 1.69 -17.43 -15.57
C SER A 83 0.38 -16.65 -15.65
N MET A 84 -0.01 -15.96 -14.58
CA MET A 84 -1.19 -15.10 -14.55
C MET A 84 -0.93 -13.68 -15.06
N GLY A 85 0.32 -13.35 -15.38
CA GLY A 85 0.69 -11.99 -15.78
C GLY A 85 0.64 -10.99 -14.64
N MET A 86 0.78 -11.45 -13.40
CA MET A 86 0.73 -10.62 -12.20
C MET A 86 2.08 -10.57 -11.50
N ARG A 87 2.27 -9.54 -10.66
CA ARG A 87 3.46 -9.34 -9.84
C ARG A 87 3.07 -9.20 -8.38
N GLU A 88 4.00 -9.49 -7.48
CA GLU A 88 3.77 -9.25 -6.04
C GLU A 88 3.42 -7.81 -5.74
N SER A 89 4.00 -6.86 -6.47
CA SER A 89 3.71 -5.43 -6.30
C SER A 89 2.26 -5.07 -6.62
N ASP A 90 1.54 -5.89 -7.38
CA ASP A 90 0.12 -5.66 -7.68
C ASP A 90 -0.77 -5.81 -6.44
N PHE A 91 -0.29 -6.51 -5.41
CA PHE A 91 -1.00 -6.73 -4.15
C PHE A 91 -0.69 -5.65 -3.11
N LEU A 92 0.20 -4.74 -3.43
CA LEU A 92 0.58 -3.64 -2.55
C LEU A 92 -0.07 -2.35 -3.06
N PRO A 93 -0.58 -1.51 -2.15
CA PRO A 93 -1.11 -0.20 -2.54
C PRO A 93 -0.01 0.65 -3.19
N LYS A 94 -0.36 1.32 -4.28
CA LYS A 94 0.55 2.24 -4.97
C LYS A 94 0.12 3.66 -4.63
N PHE A 95 0.92 4.32 -3.81
CA PHE A 95 0.63 5.67 -3.35
C PHE A 95 1.37 6.71 -4.20
N ASP A 96 0.74 7.87 -4.40
CA ASP A 96 1.37 8.99 -5.11
C ASP A 96 2.55 9.55 -4.32
N CYS A 97 2.42 9.63 -3.00
CA CYS A 97 3.49 10.05 -2.10
C CYS A 97 3.95 8.86 -1.26
N GLU A 98 5.13 8.36 -1.54
CA GLU A 98 5.71 7.24 -0.79
C GLU A 98 6.16 7.63 0.62
N THR A 99 6.40 8.93 0.84
CA THR A 99 6.84 9.43 2.14
C THR A 99 5.74 9.32 3.19
N CYS A 100 4.51 9.74 2.85
CA CYS A 100 3.38 9.68 3.78
C CYS A 100 2.36 8.58 3.43
N ASN A 101 2.56 7.85 2.34
CA ASN A 101 1.64 6.82 1.84
C ASN A 101 0.22 7.38 1.64
N ASP A 102 0.13 8.59 1.07
CA ASP A 102 -1.12 9.31 0.81
C ASP A 102 -1.98 9.55 2.06
N THR A 103 -1.38 9.52 3.24
CA THR A 103 -2.06 9.90 4.47
C THR A 103 -2.03 11.42 4.69
N GLY A 104 -1.09 12.11 4.06
CA GLY A 104 -0.89 13.55 4.22
C GLY A 104 -0.20 13.93 5.51
N VAL A 105 0.11 12.98 6.37
CA VAL A 105 0.70 13.23 7.69
C VAL A 105 1.93 12.37 7.88
N LEU A 106 2.99 12.98 8.42
CA LEU A 106 4.23 12.31 8.75
C LEU A 106 4.68 12.74 10.13
N SER A 107 4.74 11.78 11.07
CA SER A 107 5.15 12.02 12.46
C SER A 107 4.37 13.17 13.14
N GLY A 108 3.05 13.19 12.95
CA GLY A 108 2.17 14.17 13.56
C GLY A 108 2.14 15.55 12.86
N LYS A 109 2.89 15.70 11.76
CA LYS A 109 2.93 16.93 10.98
C LYS A 109 2.44 16.67 9.56
N PHE A 110 1.95 17.69 8.89
CA PHE A 110 1.56 17.57 7.49
C PHE A 110 2.77 17.27 6.62
N CYS A 111 2.64 16.30 5.73
CA CYS A 111 3.66 16.00 4.73
C CYS A 111 3.83 17.20 3.76
N ASP A 112 5.01 17.34 3.19
CA ASP A 112 5.27 18.42 2.22
C ASP A 112 4.33 18.36 1.02
N CYS A 113 3.97 17.17 0.56
CA CYS A 113 3.00 17.00 -0.52
C CYS A 113 1.62 17.56 -0.16
N PHE A 114 1.20 17.39 1.11
CA PHE A 114 -0.05 17.95 1.62
C PHE A 114 -0.01 19.48 1.62
N LYS A 115 1.09 20.06 2.11
CA LYS A 115 1.28 21.52 2.13
C LYS A 115 1.24 22.09 0.72
N LYS A 116 1.89 21.42 -0.22
CA LYS A 116 1.89 21.83 -1.62
C LYS A 116 0.47 21.86 -2.19
N ARG A 117 -0.31 20.80 -1.95
CA ARG A 117 -1.69 20.73 -2.41
C ARG A 117 -2.57 21.79 -1.76
N TYR A 118 -2.35 22.04 -0.46
CA TYR A 118 -3.05 23.09 0.26
C TYR A 118 -2.84 24.44 -0.42
N TYR A 119 -1.60 24.79 -0.75
CA TYR A 119 -1.28 26.07 -1.37
C TYR A 119 -1.78 26.14 -2.82
N GLU A 120 -1.80 25.04 -3.53
CA GLU A 120 -2.40 25.01 -4.88
C GLU A 120 -3.88 25.39 -4.83
N ILE A 121 -4.63 24.81 -3.90
CA ILE A 121 -6.05 25.12 -3.74
C ILE A 121 -6.23 26.57 -3.29
N LEU A 122 -5.42 27.04 -2.35
CA LEU A 122 -5.48 28.40 -1.87
C LEU A 122 -5.22 29.42 -3.00
N CYS A 123 -4.21 29.16 -3.83
CA CYS A 123 -3.87 30.00 -4.96
C CYS A 123 -5.00 30.04 -5.99
N ASP A 124 -5.59 28.88 -6.31
CA ASP A 124 -6.71 28.80 -7.23
C ASP A 124 -7.93 29.58 -6.70
N TYR A 125 -8.19 29.46 -5.40
CA TYR A 125 -9.30 30.16 -4.75
C TYR A 125 -9.07 31.69 -4.79
N LEU A 126 -7.84 32.16 -4.60
CA LEU A 126 -7.50 33.58 -4.64
C LEU A 126 -7.30 34.11 -6.07
N GLY A 127 -7.40 33.25 -7.08
CA GLY A 127 -7.17 33.66 -8.47
C GLY A 127 -5.69 33.91 -8.80
N ILE A 128 -4.77 33.42 -7.97
CA ILE A 128 -3.33 33.63 -8.15
C ILE A 128 -2.68 32.33 -8.65
N GLY A 129 -3.16 31.79 -9.75
CA GLY A 129 -2.70 30.50 -10.29
C GLY A 129 -1.22 30.49 -10.73
N GLN A 130 -0.52 31.61 -10.65
CA GLN A 130 0.87 31.75 -11.08
C GLN A 130 1.89 31.39 -9.99
N ILE A 131 1.47 31.16 -8.75
CA ILE A 131 2.38 30.88 -7.62
C ILE A 131 2.57 29.37 -7.44
N ARG A 132 2.56 28.60 -8.51
CA ARG A 132 2.71 27.14 -8.45
C ARG A 132 4.13 26.69 -8.16
N ASN A 133 5.10 27.58 -8.28
CA ASN A 133 6.51 27.28 -8.08
C ASN A 133 7.01 27.63 -6.68
N VAL A 134 6.12 27.91 -5.74
CA VAL A 134 6.53 28.20 -4.36
C VAL A 134 7.08 26.94 -3.72
N THR A 135 8.30 27.02 -3.20
CA THR A 135 8.92 25.90 -2.45
C THR A 135 8.70 26.10 -0.95
N PHE A 136 8.55 25.00 -0.26
CA PHE A 136 8.29 24.99 1.18
C PHE A 136 9.49 24.50 1.95
#